data_856394ee1131e7f927de396abee5ddb1
#
_entry.id   856394ee1131e7f927de396abee5ddb1
#
_cell.length_a   1.000
_cell.length_b   1.000
_cell.length_c   1.000
_cell.angle_alpha   90.00
_cell.angle_beta   90.00
_cell.angle_gamma   90.00
#
_symmetry.space_group_name_H-M   'P 1'
#
loop_
_entity.id
_entity.type
_entity.pdbx_description
1 polymer ?
#
loop_
_entity_poly.entity_id
_entity_poly.type
_entity_poly.pdbx_seq_one_letter_code
_entity_poly.pdbx_strand_id
1 'polypeptide(L)'
;MKRILAIAFLFAFCFAVSAQQNFSAANAETKAQHDQRMRWWREARFGMFIHWGLYAVPAGEYNGKRSDRIGEWIMEWANIPRADYEKFALQFNPVSFNAKEWVRIAKEAGMKYIVITSKHHDGFAMYGSRVSKYDIVDATPYHRDPIKELAAEAKKQGLVFCFYYSILDWHYPAAYVDAPGKDPTAGNRTTKLKPGGKEEYLKYMKEQLRELVKGYDPGVLWFDGEWQDWWTEEDGKALYAYVRSLKPSIIINNRVGRGREGMKGLSKTDQTYAGDFGTPEQQIPPSGLPGVDWESCMTMNTTWGFKFYDDKWKSAEVITRNLIDIASKGGNYLLNVGPTAQGLIPAPSVERLAAVGAWMKMNGESIYGTTASPFASQLAFGRATSKPGKVYLHVFDWPGDGKLNVPAFGKDVKRAYFLTHPKTALTFHQVDPGGSLTLGLPSQALDPIATVVVLETK
;
A
#
# COMPACT_ATOMS: atom_id res chain seq x y z
N MET A 1 24.59 45.19 41.50
CA MET A 1 24.11 44.86 40.16
C MET A 1 24.53 43.43 39.74
N LYS A 2 24.32 42.39 40.54
CA LYS A 2 24.70 40.98 40.20
C LYS A 2 23.62 39.93 40.60
N ARG A 3 22.37 40.32 40.86
CA ARG A 3 21.30 39.40 41.29
C ARG A 3 20.08 39.31 40.36
N ILE A 4 20.05 40.00 39.22
CA ILE A 4 18.89 40.04 38.32
C ILE A 4 19.06 39.12 37.07
N LEU A 5 20.30 38.68 36.78
CA LEU A 5 20.56 37.80 35.58
C LEU A 5 20.30 36.31 35.82
N ALA A 6 20.16 35.84 37.06
CA ALA A 6 19.99 34.42 37.37
C ALA A 6 18.52 33.93 37.28
N ILE A 7 17.54 34.85 37.33
CA ILE A 7 16.11 34.49 37.35
C ILE A 7 15.55 34.33 35.91
N ALA A 8 16.10 35.05 34.95
CA ALA A 8 15.64 34.95 33.54
C ALA A 8 16.03 33.63 32.85
N PHE A 9 17.16 33.00 33.27
CA PHE A 9 17.59 31.70 32.67
C PHE A 9 16.80 30.49 33.20
N LEU A 10 16.27 30.54 34.43
CA LEU A 10 15.46 29.45 34.98
C LEU A 10 14.04 29.41 34.39
N PHE A 11 13.47 30.54 34.01
CA PHE A 11 12.14 30.58 33.38
C PHE A 11 12.12 30.08 31.92
N ALA A 12 13.19 30.33 31.16
CA ALA A 12 13.30 29.82 29.78
C ALA A 12 13.47 28.30 29.72
N PHE A 13 14.16 27.70 30.72
CA PHE A 13 14.36 26.24 30.77
C PHE A 13 13.09 25.50 31.21
N CYS A 14 12.28 26.06 32.10
CA CYS A 14 11.01 25.44 32.50
C CYS A 14 9.94 25.47 31.41
N PHE A 15 9.91 26.48 30.52
CA PHE A 15 8.98 26.50 29.39
C PHE A 15 9.33 25.53 28.28
N ALA A 16 10.62 25.30 28.03
CA ALA A 16 11.06 24.31 27.01
C ALA A 16 10.77 22.88 27.44
N VAL A 17 10.96 22.54 28.73
CA VAL A 17 10.70 21.19 29.27
C VAL A 17 9.19 20.90 29.34
N SER A 18 8.35 21.89 29.69
CA SER A 18 6.89 21.67 29.71
C SER A 18 6.26 21.57 28.34
N ALA A 19 6.80 22.24 27.30
CA ALA A 19 6.36 22.11 25.92
C ALA A 19 6.70 20.70 25.35
N GLN A 20 7.86 20.16 25.71
CA GLN A 20 8.30 18.84 25.25
C GLN A 20 7.56 17.71 25.97
N GLN A 21 7.26 17.85 27.25
CA GLN A 21 6.43 16.90 28.02
C GLN A 21 4.96 16.90 27.55
N ASN A 22 4.38 18.06 27.26
CA ASN A 22 3.02 18.15 26.74
C ASN A 22 2.87 17.56 25.33
N PHE A 23 3.92 17.62 24.50
CA PHE A 23 3.88 17.05 23.16
C PHE A 23 3.92 15.50 23.20
N SER A 24 4.65 14.89 24.12
CA SER A 24 4.72 13.42 24.26
C SER A 24 3.45 12.84 24.91
N ALA A 25 2.81 13.55 25.83
CA ALA A 25 1.60 13.10 26.51
C ALA A 25 0.31 13.23 25.65
N ALA A 26 0.25 14.24 24.77
CA ALA A 26 -0.93 14.48 23.91
C ALA A 26 -1.04 13.49 22.73
N ASN A 27 0.02 12.71 22.41
CA ASN A 27 0.07 11.79 21.27
C ASN A 27 0.20 10.31 21.64
N ALA A 28 0.12 9.94 22.91
CA ALA A 28 0.16 8.54 23.34
C ALA A 28 -1.19 7.86 23.07
N GLU A 29 -1.38 7.38 21.84
CA GLU A 29 -2.50 6.50 21.49
C GLU A 29 -2.42 5.21 22.31
N THR A 30 -3.49 4.84 23.01
CA THR A 30 -3.56 3.53 23.68
C THR A 30 -3.67 2.39 22.67
N LYS A 31 -3.29 1.17 23.05
CA LYS A 31 -3.46 0.00 22.20
C LYS A 31 -4.91 -0.16 21.70
N ALA A 32 -5.90 0.08 22.55
CA ALA A 32 -7.33 -0.02 22.18
C ALA A 32 -7.73 1.04 21.13
N GLN A 33 -7.21 2.27 21.25
CA GLN A 33 -7.43 3.32 20.25
C GLN A 33 -6.74 2.99 18.94
N HIS A 34 -5.51 2.49 18.97
CA HIS A 34 -4.79 2.00 17.80
C HIS A 34 -5.58 0.87 17.12
N ASP A 35 -6.00 -0.15 17.86
CA ASP A 35 -6.77 -1.27 17.32
C ASP A 35 -8.11 -0.83 16.71
N GLN A 36 -8.77 0.16 17.32
CA GLN A 36 -10.01 0.74 16.78
C GLN A 36 -9.75 1.47 15.45
N ARG A 37 -8.65 2.23 15.35
CA ARG A 37 -8.27 2.97 14.16
C ARG A 37 -7.86 2.04 13.02
N MET A 38 -7.11 0.99 13.31
CA MET A 38 -6.61 0.02 12.34
C MET A 38 -7.69 -0.98 11.87
N ARG A 39 -8.82 -1.09 12.57
CA ARG A 39 -9.83 -2.13 12.33
C ARG A 39 -10.29 -2.19 10.87
N TRP A 40 -10.73 -1.07 10.31
CA TRP A 40 -11.26 -1.04 8.95
C TRP A 40 -10.23 -1.51 7.91
N TRP A 41 -8.96 -1.13 8.11
CA TRP A 41 -7.86 -1.46 7.21
C TRP A 41 -7.49 -2.96 7.32
N ARG A 42 -7.44 -3.50 8.55
CA ARG A 42 -7.25 -4.94 8.78
C ARG A 42 -8.37 -5.78 8.17
N GLU A 43 -9.62 -5.30 8.22
CA GLU A 43 -10.79 -5.98 7.66
C GLU A 43 -10.84 -5.89 6.13
N ALA A 44 -10.26 -4.87 5.54
CA ALA A 44 -10.28 -4.59 4.10
C ALA A 44 -9.52 -5.62 3.27
N ARG A 45 -8.38 -6.07 3.71
CA ARG A 45 -7.49 -7.10 3.10
C ARG A 45 -7.00 -6.82 1.69
N PHE A 46 -7.71 -6.06 0.84
CA PHE A 46 -7.39 -5.87 -0.57
C PHE A 46 -7.59 -4.43 -1.01
N GLY A 47 -6.56 -3.83 -1.59
CA GLY A 47 -6.55 -2.46 -2.11
C GLY A 47 -5.94 -2.35 -3.50
N MET A 48 -6.27 -1.26 -4.22
CA MET A 48 -5.66 -0.88 -5.48
C MET A 48 -4.55 0.13 -5.23
N PHE A 49 -3.35 -0.13 -5.74
CA PHE A 49 -2.30 0.86 -5.86
C PHE A 49 -2.33 1.46 -7.27
N ILE A 50 -2.17 2.76 -7.40
CA ILE A 50 -2.14 3.43 -8.70
C ILE A 50 -0.85 4.26 -8.78
N HIS A 51 0.09 3.83 -9.63
CA HIS A 51 1.26 4.63 -9.97
C HIS A 51 1.00 5.38 -11.28
N TRP A 52 0.70 6.68 -11.15
CA TRP A 52 0.39 7.53 -12.28
C TRP A 52 1.01 8.92 -12.12
N GLY A 53 1.69 9.40 -13.16
CA GLY A 53 2.44 10.65 -13.17
C GLY A 53 3.07 10.92 -14.53
N LEU A 54 3.96 11.92 -14.60
CA LEU A 54 4.62 12.31 -15.85
C LEU A 54 5.42 11.17 -16.50
N TYR A 55 5.92 10.23 -15.73
CA TYR A 55 6.63 9.04 -16.23
C TYR A 55 5.77 8.15 -17.16
N ALA A 56 4.45 8.32 -17.16
CA ALA A 56 3.58 7.65 -18.11
C ALA A 56 3.70 8.22 -19.54
N VAL A 57 4.24 9.44 -19.72
CA VAL A 57 4.46 10.05 -21.04
C VAL A 57 5.58 9.32 -21.79
N PRO A 58 6.81 9.22 -21.27
CA PRO A 58 7.87 8.44 -21.91
C PRO A 58 7.61 6.93 -21.86
N ALA A 59 6.75 6.46 -20.96
CA ALA A 59 6.27 5.08 -20.90
C ALA A 59 7.39 4.03 -21.02
N GLY A 60 8.51 4.27 -20.34
CA GLY A 60 9.69 3.38 -20.33
C GLY A 60 10.71 3.61 -21.43
N GLU A 61 10.51 4.54 -22.35
CA GLU A 61 11.45 4.86 -23.46
C GLU A 61 11.84 6.33 -23.46
N TYR A 62 13.13 6.64 -23.65
CA TYR A 62 13.62 7.99 -23.82
C TYR A 62 14.70 8.05 -24.90
N ASN A 63 14.58 9.02 -25.85
CA ASN A 63 15.49 9.18 -26.99
C ASN A 63 15.71 7.87 -27.78
N GLY A 64 14.64 7.10 -28.02
CA GLY A 64 14.68 5.83 -28.75
C GLY A 64 15.33 4.66 -27.98
N LYS A 65 15.62 4.84 -26.69
CA LYS A 65 16.19 3.78 -25.83
C LYS A 65 15.16 3.31 -24.80
N ARG A 66 14.83 2.03 -24.84
CA ARG A 66 13.96 1.38 -23.86
C ARG A 66 14.74 1.05 -22.60
N SER A 67 14.10 1.29 -21.44
CA SER A 67 14.65 0.91 -20.16
C SER A 67 14.20 -0.50 -19.78
N ASP A 68 15.12 -1.36 -19.38
CA ASP A 68 14.84 -2.67 -18.78
C ASP A 68 14.37 -2.58 -17.31
N ARG A 69 14.42 -1.37 -16.73
CA ARG A 69 14.06 -1.08 -15.34
C ARG A 69 12.62 -0.56 -15.22
N ILE A 70 12.18 -0.28 -13.97
CA ILE A 70 10.83 0.19 -13.65
C ILE A 70 10.54 1.56 -14.28
N GLY A 71 9.32 1.75 -14.79
CA GLY A 71 8.96 2.89 -15.62
C GLY A 71 8.87 4.21 -14.88
N GLU A 72 8.40 4.21 -13.65
CA GLU A 72 8.25 5.42 -12.82
C GLU A 72 9.58 6.05 -12.37
N TRP A 73 10.69 5.32 -12.54
CA TRP A 73 12.04 5.82 -12.29
C TRP A 73 12.77 6.27 -13.56
N ILE A 74 12.05 6.43 -14.69
CA ILE A 74 12.68 6.74 -15.98
C ILE A 74 13.53 8.02 -15.96
N MET A 75 13.14 9.02 -15.19
CA MET A 75 13.93 10.25 -15.00
C MET A 75 15.34 9.92 -14.50
N GLU A 76 15.46 9.01 -13.55
CA GLU A 76 16.73 8.59 -12.96
C GLU A 76 17.48 7.61 -13.86
N TRP A 77 16.81 6.55 -14.34
CA TRP A 77 17.49 5.51 -15.11
C TRP A 77 17.95 5.95 -16.49
N ALA A 78 17.19 6.81 -17.15
CA ALA A 78 17.55 7.37 -18.46
C ALA A 78 18.35 8.65 -18.36
N ASN A 79 18.71 9.08 -17.14
CA ASN A 79 19.45 10.32 -16.89
C ASN A 79 18.82 11.53 -17.59
N ILE A 80 17.51 11.69 -17.43
CA ILE A 80 16.78 12.78 -18.06
C ILE A 80 17.04 14.05 -17.26
N PRO A 81 17.64 15.11 -17.87
CA PRO A 81 17.80 16.39 -17.20
C PRO A 81 16.46 16.93 -16.72
N ARG A 82 16.43 17.57 -15.52
CA ARG A 82 15.19 18.10 -14.95
C ARG A 82 14.42 19.00 -15.95
N ALA A 83 15.11 19.92 -16.63
CA ALA A 83 14.49 20.79 -17.60
C ALA A 83 13.89 20.07 -18.83
N ASP A 84 14.38 18.87 -19.16
CA ASP A 84 13.79 18.04 -20.23
C ASP A 84 12.63 17.20 -19.68
N TYR A 85 12.72 16.71 -18.47
CA TYR A 85 11.64 15.97 -17.82
C TYR A 85 10.40 16.84 -17.58
N GLU A 86 10.58 18.10 -17.20
CA GLU A 86 9.50 19.10 -17.04
C GLU A 86 8.67 19.25 -18.30
N LYS A 87 9.27 19.10 -19.50
CA LYS A 87 8.56 19.20 -20.80
C LYS A 87 7.51 18.11 -20.99
N PHE A 88 7.60 16.98 -20.27
CA PHE A 88 6.54 15.97 -20.30
C PHE A 88 5.22 16.50 -19.74
N ALA A 89 5.24 17.49 -18.87
CA ALA A 89 4.02 18.12 -18.37
C ALA A 89 3.19 18.72 -19.52
N LEU A 90 3.84 19.32 -20.54
CA LEU A 90 3.15 19.87 -21.71
C LEU A 90 2.51 18.80 -22.61
N GLN A 91 2.90 17.52 -22.45
CA GLN A 91 2.37 16.37 -23.19
C GLN A 91 1.38 15.55 -22.37
N PHE A 92 1.33 15.79 -21.05
CA PHE A 92 0.48 15.05 -20.13
C PHE A 92 -0.94 15.61 -20.15
N ASN A 93 -1.77 15.03 -21.01
CA ASN A 93 -3.16 15.45 -21.19
C ASN A 93 -4.11 14.24 -21.13
N PRO A 94 -4.47 13.76 -19.92
CA PRO A 94 -5.23 12.54 -19.74
C PRO A 94 -6.72 12.70 -20.07
N VAL A 95 -7.07 13.01 -21.30
CA VAL A 95 -8.44 13.27 -21.75
C VAL A 95 -9.36 12.06 -21.63
N SER A 96 -8.80 10.86 -21.56
CA SER A 96 -9.56 9.60 -21.38
C SER A 96 -9.74 9.20 -19.92
N PHE A 97 -9.21 9.98 -18.97
CA PHE A 97 -9.39 9.71 -17.55
C PHE A 97 -10.86 9.76 -17.15
N ASN A 98 -11.31 8.72 -16.46
CA ASN A 98 -12.67 8.61 -15.95
C ASN A 98 -12.65 8.06 -14.51
N ALA A 99 -12.82 8.93 -13.53
CA ALA A 99 -12.80 8.57 -12.12
C ALA A 99 -13.84 7.50 -11.76
N LYS A 100 -15.05 7.60 -12.34
CA LYS A 100 -16.14 6.63 -12.10
C LYS A 100 -15.73 5.23 -12.56
N GLU A 101 -15.07 5.14 -13.71
CA GLU A 101 -14.63 3.86 -14.27
C GLU A 101 -13.47 3.26 -13.46
N TRP A 102 -12.48 4.06 -13.07
CA TRP A 102 -11.37 3.57 -12.25
C TRP A 102 -11.83 3.03 -10.89
N VAL A 103 -12.74 3.76 -10.23
CA VAL A 103 -13.31 3.32 -8.95
C VAL A 103 -14.20 2.09 -9.14
N ARG A 104 -14.97 2.02 -10.25
CA ARG A 104 -15.77 0.82 -10.59
C ARG A 104 -14.87 -0.41 -10.75
N ILE A 105 -13.77 -0.30 -11.50
CA ILE A 105 -12.81 -1.40 -11.70
C ILE A 105 -12.27 -1.90 -10.34
N ALA A 106 -11.84 -0.98 -9.46
CA ALA A 106 -11.38 -1.36 -8.12
C ALA A 106 -12.46 -2.06 -7.29
N LYS A 107 -13.67 -1.49 -7.27
CA LYS A 107 -14.80 -2.03 -6.52
C LYS A 107 -15.23 -3.41 -7.02
N GLU A 108 -15.33 -3.59 -8.33
CA GLU A 108 -15.71 -4.86 -8.95
C GLU A 108 -14.64 -5.94 -8.77
N ALA A 109 -13.36 -5.57 -8.71
CA ALA A 109 -12.29 -6.47 -8.30
C ALA A 109 -12.37 -6.93 -6.82
N GLY A 110 -13.24 -6.32 -6.02
CA GLY A 110 -13.40 -6.59 -4.60
C GLY A 110 -12.48 -5.77 -3.69
N MET A 111 -11.81 -4.74 -4.21
CA MET A 111 -10.96 -3.86 -3.42
C MET A 111 -11.78 -2.94 -2.51
N LYS A 112 -11.24 -2.57 -1.36
CA LYS A 112 -11.90 -1.74 -0.34
C LYS A 112 -11.31 -0.35 -0.22
N TYR A 113 -10.11 -0.13 -0.73
CA TYR A 113 -9.42 1.16 -0.73
C TYR A 113 -8.56 1.33 -1.97
N ILE A 114 -8.23 2.58 -2.27
CA ILE A 114 -7.38 2.98 -3.40
C ILE A 114 -6.27 3.86 -2.84
N VAL A 115 -5.01 3.53 -3.13
CA VAL A 115 -3.84 4.37 -2.87
C VAL A 115 -3.32 4.88 -4.21
N ILE A 116 -3.20 6.20 -4.38
CA ILE A 116 -2.69 6.81 -5.62
C ILE A 116 -1.49 7.69 -5.35
N THR A 117 -0.52 7.71 -6.26
CA THR A 117 0.61 8.64 -6.21
C THR A 117 0.12 10.09 -6.31
N SER A 118 0.08 10.79 -5.16
CA SER A 118 -0.18 12.23 -5.13
C SER A 118 1.05 13.04 -5.59
N LYS A 119 2.24 12.57 -5.25
CA LYS A 119 3.56 13.02 -5.71
C LYS A 119 4.52 11.85 -5.66
N HIS A 120 5.14 11.49 -6.78
CA HIS A 120 6.22 10.50 -6.85
C HIS A 120 7.59 11.17 -6.69
N HIS A 121 8.68 10.43 -6.85
CA HIS A 121 10.06 10.93 -6.71
C HIS A 121 10.40 12.05 -7.68
N ASP A 122 9.72 12.14 -8.83
CA ASP A 122 9.88 13.20 -9.83
C ASP A 122 9.37 14.58 -9.36
N GLY A 123 8.76 14.65 -8.18
CA GLY A 123 8.29 15.87 -7.56
C GLY A 123 7.00 16.44 -8.17
N PHE A 124 6.43 15.80 -9.20
CA PHE A 124 5.22 16.28 -9.87
C PHE A 124 3.97 15.98 -9.01
N ALA A 125 3.18 17.02 -8.72
CA ALA A 125 1.95 16.86 -7.96
C ALA A 125 0.78 16.52 -8.89
N MET A 126 0.14 15.37 -8.66
CA MET A 126 -1.02 14.91 -9.44
C MET A 126 -2.34 15.54 -9.02
N TYR A 127 -2.29 16.62 -8.24
CA TYR A 127 -3.44 17.40 -7.73
C TYR A 127 -3.13 18.90 -7.82
N GLY A 128 -4.13 19.75 -7.75
CA GLY A 128 -3.94 21.21 -7.74
C GLY A 128 -3.33 21.69 -6.43
N SER A 129 -2.02 21.96 -6.41
CA SER A 129 -1.28 22.42 -5.24
C SER A 129 -1.21 23.94 -5.20
N ARG A 130 -1.32 24.52 -4.01
CA ARG A 130 -1.15 25.96 -3.80
C ARG A 130 0.30 26.36 -3.52
N VAL A 131 1.13 25.36 -3.20
CA VAL A 131 2.54 25.60 -2.83
C VAL A 131 3.52 25.18 -3.92
N SER A 132 3.03 24.56 -5.01
CA SER A 132 3.82 24.21 -6.17
C SER A 132 3.05 24.58 -7.45
N LYS A 133 3.77 25.07 -8.46
CA LYS A 133 3.24 25.22 -9.83
C LYS A 133 3.63 24.04 -10.73
N TYR A 134 4.40 23.10 -10.20
CA TYR A 134 4.74 21.86 -10.87
C TYR A 134 3.70 20.81 -10.51
N ASP A 135 2.48 21.05 -11.00
CA ASP A 135 1.31 20.20 -10.74
C ASP A 135 0.45 20.02 -12.00
N ILE A 136 -0.46 19.06 -11.94
CA ILE A 136 -1.29 18.68 -13.10
C ILE A 136 -2.24 19.79 -13.57
N VAL A 137 -2.66 20.69 -12.68
CA VAL A 137 -3.61 21.76 -13.00
C VAL A 137 -2.90 22.94 -13.66
N ASP A 138 -1.76 23.34 -13.10
CA ASP A 138 -1.02 24.54 -13.54
C ASP A 138 -0.03 24.25 -14.68
N ALA A 139 0.65 23.09 -14.65
CA ALA A 139 1.74 22.78 -15.58
C ALA A 139 1.33 21.99 -16.83
N THR A 140 0.10 21.46 -16.89
CA THR A 140 -0.34 20.62 -18.02
C THR A 140 -1.50 21.24 -18.80
N PRO A 141 -1.72 20.84 -20.05
CA PRO A 141 -2.90 21.28 -20.82
C PRO A 141 -4.22 20.67 -20.32
N TYR A 142 -4.17 19.76 -19.35
CA TYR A 142 -5.34 19.11 -18.80
C TYR A 142 -6.17 20.03 -17.89
N HIS A 143 -5.54 20.91 -17.13
CA HIS A 143 -6.16 21.93 -16.26
C HIS A 143 -7.26 21.41 -15.31
N ARG A 144 -7.26 20.13 -14.95
CA ARG A 144 -8.21 19.50 -14.02
C ARG A 144 -7.46 18.77 -12.94
N ASP A 145 -8.12 18.57 -11.80
CA ASP A 145 -7.61 17.79 -10.66
C ASP A 145 -8.23 16.39 -10.63
N PRO A 146 -7.55 15.37 -11.20
CA PRO A 146 -8.07 14.00 -11.25
C PRO A 146 -8.15 13.36 -9.86
N ILE A 147 -7.30 13.79 -8.93
CA ILE A 147 -7.31 13.31 -7.55
C ILE A 147 -8.60 13.72 -6.84
N LYS A 148 -9.04 14.96 -7.04
CA LYS A 148 -10.31 15.46 -6.50
C LYS A 148 -11.49 14.69 -7.04
N GLU A 149 -11.50 14.41 -8.34
CA GLU A 149 -12.54 13.62 -8.99
C GLU A 149 -12.56 12.18 -8.46
N LEU A 150 -11.38 11.57 -8.32
CA LEU A 150 -11.23 10.20 -7.86
C LEU A 150 -11.64 10.04 -6.39
N ALA A 151 -11.24 10.98 -5.52
CA ALA A 151 -11.61 10.98 -4.10
C ALA A 151 -13.14 11.11 -3.92
N ALA A 152 -13.77 11.99 -4.69
CA ALA A 152 -15.23 12.16 -4.66
C ALA A 152 -15.96 10.88 -5.13
N GLU A 153 -15.49 10.26 -6.20
CA GLU A 153 -16.11 9.05 -6.73
C GLU A 153 -15.85 7.83 -5.83
N ALA A 154 -14.64 7.69 -5.24
CA ALA A 154 -14.34 6.65 -4.26
C ALA A 154 -15.30 6.71 -3.06
N LYS A 155 -15.51 7.91 -2.50
CA LYS A 155 -16.48 8.14 -1.43
C LYS A 155 -17.90 7.74 -1.85
N LYS A 156 -18.32 8.13 -3.04
CA LYS A 156 -19.67 7.80 -3.59
C LYS A 156 -19.86 6.29 -3.76
N GLN A 157 -18.84 5.56 -4.20
CA GLN A 157 -18.89 4.12 -4.42
C GLN A 157 -18.56 3.29 -3.16
N GLY A 158 -18.19 3.93 -2.05
CA GLY A 158 -17.92 3.30 -0.75
C GLY A 158 -16.52 2.69 -0.62
N LEU A 159 -15.52 3.22 -1.35
CA LEU A 159 -14.11 2.87 -1.18
C LEU A 159 -13.40 3.95 -0.34
N VAL A 160 -12.44 3.52 0.49
CA VAL A 160 -11.58 4.46 1.21
C VAL A 160 -10.50 4.98 0.26
N PHE A 161 -10.39 6.30 0.17
CA PHE A 161 -9.38 6.95 -0.66
C PHE A 161 -8.11 7.22 0.14
N CYS A 162 -6.94 6.96 -0.44
CA CYS A 162 -5.64 7.03 0.23
C CYS A 162 -4.58 7.60 -0.72
N PHE A 163 -3.50 8.13 -0.15
CA PHE A 163 -2.39 8.68 -0.93
C PHE A 163 -1.08 7.92 -0.71
N TYR A 164 -0.32 7.78 -1.79
CA TYR A 164 1.13 7.65 -1.76
C TYR A 164 1.75 9.05 -1.85
N TYR A 165 2.80 9.29 -1.07
CA TYR A 165 3.58 10.52 -1.09
C TYR A 165 5.07 10.22 -0.92
N SER A 166 5.90 10.69 -1.87
CA SER A 166 7.35 10.54 -1.80
C SER A 166 8.01 11.60 -0.93
N ILE A 167 8.80 11.15 0.05
CA ILE A 167 9.75 11.99 0.81
C ILE A 167 10.90 12.43 -0.10
N LEU A 168 11.37 11.53 -0.97
CA LEU A 168 12.34 11.83 -2.01
C LEU A 168 11.71 12.76 -3.06
N ASP A 169 12.47 13.75 -3.52
CA ASP A 169 12.03 14.71 -4.54
C ASP A 169 13.20 15.11 -5.42
N TRP A 170 13.12 14.77 -6.71
CA TRP A 170 14.17 15.07 -7.69
C TRP A 170 13.99 16.45 -8.36
N HIS A 171 12.92 17.14 -8.05
CA HIS A 171 12.56 18.41 -8.70
C HIS A 171 12.72 19.62 -7.79
N TYR A 172 12.28 19.53 -6.53
CA TYR A 172 12.24 20.69 -5.64
C TYR A 172 13.66 21.23 -5.35
N PRO A 173 13.93 22.55 -5.61
CA PRO A 173 15.31 23.08 -5.62
C PRO A 173 16.08 22.94 -4.31
N ALA A 174 15.39 22.89 -3.15
CA ALA A 174 16.03 22.68 -1.86
C ALA A 174 16.37 21.21 -1.60
N ALA A 175 15.60 20.27 -2.18
CA ALA A 175 15.77 18.83 -1.98
C ALA A 175 16.68 18.18 -3.02
N TYR A 176 16.88 18.84 -4.15
CA TYR A 176 17.64 18.30 -5.27
C TYR A 176 18.70 19.29 -5.75
N VAL A 177 19.94 18.84 -5.84
CA VAL A 177 21.04 19.62 -6.44
C VAL A 177 21.42 18.93 -7.75
N ASP A 178 21.16 19.61 -8.88
CA ASP A 178 21.70 19.20 -10.17
C ASP A 178 23.23 19.20 -10.09
N ALA A 179 23.83 18.02 -10.12
CA ALA A 179 25.26 17.88 -10.25
C ALA A 179 25.59 17.77 -11.75
N PRO A 180 26.28 18.73 -12.36
CA PRO A 180 26.71 18.63 -13.75
C PRO A 180 27.52 17.35 -13.96
N GLY A 181 27.20 16.57 -15.00
CA GLY A 181 27.90 15.32 -15.31
C GLY A 181 27.61 14.17 -14.34
N LYS A 182 26.55 14.24 -13.56
CA LYS A 182 26.14 13.18 -12.66
C LYS A 182 25.82 11.93 -13.45
N ASP A 183 26.54 10.84 -13.17
CA ASP A 183 26.22 9.53 -13.67
C ASP A 183 25.14 8.89 -12.76
N PRO A 184 23.90 8.71 -13.24
CA PRO A 184 22.85 8.11 -12.45
C PRO A 184 23.07 6.62 -12.18
N THR A 185 23.98 5.97 -12.95
CA THR A 185 24.37 4.58 -12.72
C THR A 185 25.28 4.42 -11.51
N ALA A 186 25.90 5.51 -11.05
CA ALA A 186 26.78 5.53 -9.89
C ALA A 186 26.07 5.38 -8.53
N GLY A 187 24.82 4.93 -8.51
CA GLY A 187 24.09 4.61 -7.28
C GLY A 187 23.59 5.82 -6.49
N ASN A 188 23.59 7.00 -7.09
CA ASN A 188 23.14 8.24 -6.47
C ASN A 188 21.61 8.40 -6.51
N ARG A 189 20.87 7.42 -5.96
CA ARG A 189 19.44 7.50 -5.69
C ARG A 189 19.11 8.48 -4.55
N THR A 190 20.10 9.13 -3.98
CA THR A 190 19.95 10.09 -2.90
C THR A 190 20.10 11.50 -3.43
N THR A 191 19.21 12.38 -3.01
CA THR A 191 19.35 13.82 -3.25
C THR A 191 20.32 14.42 -2.25
N LYS A 192 21.16 15.37 -2.68
CA LYS A 192 21.94 16.19 -1.78
C LYS A 192 21.21 17.48 -1.50
N LEU A 193 20.90 17.73 -0.25
CA LEU A 193 20.33 19.00 0.16
C LEU A 193 21.34 20.14 0.05
N LYS A 194 20.85 21.32 -0.32
CA LYS A 194 21.60 22.58 -0.16
C LYS A 194 21.79 22.91 1.34
N PRO A 195 22.81 23.69 1.72
CA PRO A 195 22.86 24.26 3.07
C PRO A 195 21.53 24.98 3.42
N GLY A 196 20.90 24.62 4.55
CA GLY A 196 19.57 25.11 4.95
C GLY A 196 18.40 24.53 4.16
N GLY A 197 18.64 23.69 3.15
CA GLY A 197 17.61 23.15 2.28
C GLY A 197 16.69 22.14 2.97
N LYS A 198 17.14 21.51 4.06
CA LYS A 198 16.30 20.57 4.82
C LYS A 198 15.06 21.24 5.40
N GLU A 199 15.26 22.35 6.11
CA GLU A 199 14.17 23.09 6.73
C GLU A 199 13.19 23.64 5.69
N GLU A 200 13.71 24.18 4.59
CA GLU A 200 12.91 24.68 3.48
C GLU A 200 12.07 23.56 2.87
N TYR A 201 12.69 22.41 2.56
CA TYR A 201 12.00 21.27 1.98
C TYR A 201 10.96 20.66 2.94
N LEU A 202 11.29 20.51 4.22
CA LEU A 202 10.35 20.01 5.22
C LEU A 202 9.13 20.93 5.37
N LYS A 203 9.29 22.25 5.26
CA LYS A 203 8.19 23.21 5.25
C LYS A 203 7.30 22.98 4.02
N TYR A 204 7.88 22.89 2.83
CA TYR A 204 7.17 22.61 1.60
C TYR A 204 6.40 21.28 1.67
N MET A 205 7.06 20.20 2.10
CA MET A 205 6.44 18.89 2.28
C MET A 205 5.24 18.94 3.23
N LYS A 206 5.38 19.59 4.38
CA LYS A 206 4.30 19.73 5.38
C LYS A 206 3.11 20.50 4.83
N GLU A 207 3.32 21.54 4.03
CA GLU A 207 2.23 22.28 3.40
C GLU A 207 1.50 21.42 2.36
N GLN A 208 2.20 20.66 1.50
CA GLN A 208 1.57 19.71 0.60
C GLN A 208 0.78 18.63 1.34
N LEU A 209 1.33 18.06 2.40
CA LEU A 209 0.63 17.07 3.22
C LEU A 209 -0.61 17.66 3.90
N ARG A 210 -0.57 18.92 4.32
CA ARG A 210 -1.74 19.62 4.84
C ARG A 210 -2.82 19.80 3.78
N GLU A 211 -2.45 20.17 2.55
CA GLU A 211 -3.38 20.24 1.41
C GLU A 211 -4.06 18.88 1.17
N LEU A 212 -3.28 17.81 1.09
CA LEU A 212 -3.78 16.45 0.85
C LEU A 212 -4.70 15.96 1.97
N VAL A 213 -4.28 16.10 3.24
CA VAL A 213 -5.06 15.59 4.38
C VAL A 213 -6.34 16.38 4.59
N LYS A 214 -6.29 17.72 4.48
CA LYS A 214 -7.45 18.58 4.72
C LYS A 214 -8.37 18.70 3.50
N GLY A 215 -7.82 18.60 2.30
CA GLY A 215 -8.59 18.77 1.06
C GLY A 215 -9.31 17.52 0.61
N TYR A 216 -8.77 16.31 0.91
CA TYR A 216 -9.26 15.06 0.35
C TYR A 216 -9.63 13.99 1.40
N ASP A 217 -9.38 14.23 2.68
CA ASP A 217 -9.73 13.36 3.81
C ASP A 217 -9.28 11.88 3.66
N PRO A 218 -8.00 11.58 3.34
CA PRO A 218 -7.53 10.24 3.07
C PRO A 218 -7.56 9.31 4.30
N GLY A 219 -7.79 8.00 4.07
CA GLY A 219 -7.71 6.98 5.11
C GLY A 219 -6.28 6.56 5.45
N VAL A 220 -5.40 6.55 4.45
CA VAL A 220 -3.98 6.18 4.58
C VAL A 220 -3.10 7.23 3.90
N LEU A 221 -1.95 7.53 4.51
CA LEU A 221 -0.79 8.11 3.85
C LEU A 221 0.31 7.05 3.74
N TRP A 222 0.61 6.68 2.52
CA TRP A 222 1.63 5.72 2.15
C TRP A 222 2.88 6.48 1.72
N PHE A 223 3.85 6.63 2.64
CA PHE A 223 5.13 7.29 2.36
C PHE A 223 6.09 6.38 1.64
N ASP A 224 7.07 6.99 0.96
CA ASP A 224 8.19 6.33 0.31
C ASP A 224 9.37 7.30 0.16
N GLY A 225 10.57 6.80 -0.18
CA GLY A 225 11.75 7.65 -0.36
C GLY A 225 12.49 7.98 0.94
N GLU A 226 12.25 7.25 2.01
CA GLU A 226 12.84 7.44 3.34
C GLU A 226 14.33 7.09 3.43
N TRP A 227 14.88 6.46 2.41
CA TRP A 227 16.30 6.03 2.38
C TRP A 227 17.31 7.15 2.11
N GLN A 228 16.84 8.40 2.02
CA GLN A 228 17.71 9.56 1.84
C GLN A 228 18.67 9.73 3.02
N ASP A 229 19.96 10.04 2.76
CA ASP A 229 20.97 10.16 3.82
C ASP A 229 20.65 11.23 4.86
N TRP A 230 19.94 12.30 4.46
CA TRP A 230 19.54 13.39 5.34
C TRP A 230 18.24 13.11 6.12
N TRP A 231 17.48 12.05 5.79
CA TRP A 231 16.28 11.66 6.50
C TRP A 231 16.62 10.81 7.72
N THR A 232 16.16 11.20 8.90
CA THR A 232 16.42 10.49 10.15
C THR A 232 15.16 9.83 10.71
N GLU A 233 15.31 8.99 11.72
CA GLU A 233 14.16 8.40 12.43
C GLU A 233 13.38 9.48 13.18
N GLU A 234 14.06 10.51 13.71
CA GLU A 234 13.45 11.68 14.36
C GLU A 234 12.60 12.49 13.38
N ASP A 235 13.09 12.70 12.15
CA ASP A 235 12.30 13.33 11.08
C ASP A 235 11.03 12.53 10.81
N GLY A 236 11.14 11.21 10.73
CA GLY A 236 10.01 10.30 10.52
C GLY A 236 8.98 10.38 11.65
N LYS A 237 9.43 10.35 12.91
CA LYS A 237 8.56 10.51 14.08
C LYS A 237 7.89 11.88 14.11
N ALA A 238 8.62 12.93 13.79
CA ALA A 238 8.07 14.29 13.71
C ALA A 238 7.03 14.44 12.59
N LEU A 239 7.28 13.81 11.42
CA LEU A 239 6.34 13.82 10.31
C LEU A 239 5.09 12.99 10.63
N TYR A 240 5.25 11.80 11.22
CA TYR A 240 4.14 10.99 11.69
C TYR A 240 3.25 11.78 12.66
N ALA A 241 3.83 12.39 13.69
CA ALA A 241 3.10 13.19 14.66
C ALA A 241 2.39 14.39 14.00
N TYR A 242 3.05 15.08 13.06
CA TYR A 242 2.44 16.17 12.30
C TYR A 242 1.22 15.72 11.51
N VAL A 243 1.33 14.64 10.74
CA VAL A 243 0.21 14.13 9.93
C VAL A 243 -0.94 13.67 10.81
N ARG A 244 -0.64 12.99 11.93
CA ARG A 244 -1.63 12.58 12.93
C ARG A 244 -2.32 13.78 13.60
N SER A 245 -1.64 14.89 13.77
CA SER A 245 -2.25 16.14 14.27
C SER A 245 -3.25 16.76 13.29
N LEU A 246 -3.03 16.57 11.99
CA LEU A 246 -3.96 17.01 10.95
C LEU A 246 -5.22 16.12 10.91
N LYS A 247 -5.06 14.81 11.07
CA LYS A 247 -6.16 13.81 11.08
C LYS A 247 -5.81 12.68 12.04
N PRO A 248 -6.35 12.66 13.26
CA PRO A 248 -6.05 11.62 14.25
C PRO A 248 -6.39 10.19 13.84
N SER A 249 -7.32 9.99 12.91
CA SER A 249 -7.73 8.66 12.41
C SER A 249 -6.90 8.14 11.24
N ILE A 250 -5.97 8.94 10.69
CA ILE A 250 -5.18 8.52 9.52
C ILE A 250 -4.21 7.39 9.87
N ILE A 251 -4.03 6.47 8.94
CA ILE A 251 -3.09 5.36 9.03
C ILE A 251 -1.87 5.69 8.19
N ILE A 252 -0.68 5.35 8.67
CA ILE A 252 0.59 5.73 8.05
C ILE A 252 1.51 4.51 8.00
N ASN A 253 2.11 4.20 6.84
CA ASN A 253 3.04 3.09 6.70
C ASN A 253 4.40 3.35 7.37
N ASN A 254 5.23 2.31 7.51
CA ASN A 254 6.54 2.39 8.16
C ASN A 254 7.61 3.08 7.30
N ARG A 255 7.32 3.45 6.05
CA ARG A 255 8.23 4.21 5.20
C ARG A 255 8.23 5.72 5.53
N VAL A 256 7.45 6.16 6.51
CA VAL A 256 7.59 7.50 7.07
C VAL A 256 8.85 7.64 7.93
N GLY A 257 9.29 6.56 8.57
CA GLY A 257 10.52 6.48 9.37
C GLY A 257 11.72 5.95 8.60
N ARG A 258 12.82 5.71 9.32
CA ARG A 258 14.02 5.08 8.79
C ARG A 258 14.24 3.71 9.47
N GLY A 259 15.04 2.84 8.86
CA GLY A 259 15.37 1.53 9.44
C GLY A 259 14.55 0.36 8.88
N ARG A 260 13.78 0.60 7.81
CA ARG A 260 13.16 -0.48 7.04
C ARG A 260 14.24 -1.37 6.38
N GLU A 261 14.06 -2.68 6.46
CA GLU A 261 14.96 -3.66 5.85
C GLU A 261 14.66 -3.84 4.35
N GLY A 262 14.93 -2.82 3.54
CA GLY A 262 14.75 -2.86 2.09
C GLY A 262 13.39 -3.42 1.67
N MET A 263 13.38 -4.31 0.67
CA MET A 263 12.15 -4.91 0.12
C MET A 263 11.42 -5.85 1.10
N LYS A 264 12.06 -6.33 2.16
CA LYS A 264 11.38 -7.07 3.23
C LYS A 264 10.33 -6.24 3.93
N GLY A 265 10.48 -4.91 3.90
CA GLY A 265 9.48 -3.97 4.35
C GLY A 265 9.26 -3.94 5.87
N LEU A 266 10.09 -4.62 6.63
CA LEU A 266 10.03 -4.67 8.08
C LEU A 266 10.89 -3.56 8.67
N SER A 267 10.45 -2.99 9.78
CA SER A 267 11.31 -2.21 10.66
C SER A 267 11.86 -3.13 11.74
N LYS A 268 13.03 -2.77 12.30
CA LYS A 268 13.61 -3.49 13.43
C LYS A 268 12.58 -3.60 14.55
N THR A 269 12.59 -4.72 15.25
CA THR A 269 11.55 -5.17 16.18
C THR A 269 11.52 -4.43 17.54
N ASP A 270 12.30 -3.38 17.72
CA ASP A 270 12.42 -2.63 18.98
C ASP A 270 11.28 -1.64 19.28
N GLN A 271 10.20 -1.66 18.47
CA GLN A 271 9.00 -0.81 18.61
C GLN A 271 9.27 0.71 18.61
N THR A 272 10.43 1.15 18.17
CA THR A 272 10.83 2.57 18.17
C THR A 272 10.65 3.26 16.82
N TYR A 273 10.23 2.53 15.80
CA TYR A 273 10.05 3.08 14.45
C TYR A 273 8.74 3.88 14.34
N ALA A 274 8.72 4.85 13.42
CA ALA A 274 7.51 5.55 13.02
C ALA A 274 6.68 4.70 12.04
N GLY A 275 5.34 4.80 12.14
CA GLY A 275 4.40 4.12 11.24
C GLY A 275 3.52 3.10 11.95
N ASP A 276 2.44 2.68 11.27
CA ASP A 276 1.41 1.79 11.80
C ASP A 276 1.50 0.38 11.23
N PHE A 277 2.10 0.20 10.05
CA PHE A 277 2.22 -1.10 9.38
C PHE A 277 3.47 -1.23 8.53
N GLY A 278 3.99 -2.45 8.43
CA GLY A 278 5.11 -2.81 7.57
C GLY A 278 4.72 -2.98 6.11
N THR A 279 5.68 -2.80 5.19
CA THR A 279 5.44 -2.80 3.74
C THR A 279 6.37 -3.75 2.98
N PRO A 280 6.21 -5.08 3.10
CA PRO A 280 6.88 -6.02 2.21
C PRO A 280 6.56 -5.69 0.75
N GLU A 281 7.59 -5.62 -0.09
CA GLU A 281 7.45 -5.24 -1.49
C GLU A 281 7.81 -6.38 -2.42
N GLN A 282 6.95 -6.71 -3.37
CA GLN A 282 7.08 -7.82 -4.34
C GLN A 282 7.31 -9.21 -3.69
N GLN A 283 6.94 -9.36 -2.43
CA GLN A 283 7.10 -10.62 -1.68
C GLN A 283 6.02 -10.79 -0.61
N ILE A 284 5.80 -12.03 -0.22
CA ILE A 284 4.93 -12.42 0.88
C ILE A 284 5.80 -13.02 1.98
N PRO A 285 5.81 -12.48 3.20
CA PRO A 285 6.59 -13.07 4.29
C PRO A 285 6.21 -14.53 4.51
N PRO A 286 7.16 -15.47 4.60
CA PRO A 286 6.87 -16.90 4.65
C PRO A 286 5.90 -17.32 5.77
N SER A 287 6.08 -16.73 6.97
CA SER A 287 5.25 -17.03 8.15
C SER A 287 4.31 -15.88 8.52
N GLY A 288 4.11 -14.87 7.63
CA GLY A 288 3.50 -13.61 8.03
C GLY A 288 4.39 -12.84 9.02
N LEU A 289 3.79 -11.89 9.73
CA LEU A 289 4.47 -11.06 10.72
C LEU A 289 3.64 -11.05 12.02
N PRO A 290 3.75 -12.06 12.87
CA PRO A 290 2.95 -12.14 14.10
C PRO A 290 3.11 -10.88 14.97
N GLY A 291 1.99 -10.26 15.34
CA GLY A 291 1.98 -9.06 16.18
C GLY A 291 2.27 -7.76 15.45
N VAL A 292 2.50 -7.77 14.13
CA VAL A 292 2.74 -6.59 13.30
C VAL A 292 1.68 -6.52 12.20
N ASP A 293 1.07 -5.36 12.03
CA ASP A 293 0.25 -5.07 10.86
C ASP A 293 1.15 -4.90 9.63
N TRP A 294 0.75 -5.45 8.48
CA TRP A 294 1.56 -5.38 7.27
C TRP A 294 0.73 -5.44 5.99
N GLU A 295 1.28 -4.88 4.92
CA GLU A 295 0.68 -4.82 3.60
C GLU A 295 1.73 -5.14 2.53
N SER A 296 1.55 -6.25 1.83
CA SER A 296 2.35 -6.56 0.66
C SER A 296 1.91 -5.73 -0.54
N CYS A 297 2.80 -4.88 -1.05
CA CYS A 297 2.55 -4.16 -2.30
C CYS A 297 3.25 -4.88 -3.47
N MET A 298 2.49 -5.10 -4.55
CA MET A 298 3.00 -5.82 -5.73
C MET A 298 2.48 -5.23 -7.04
N THR A 299 3.28 -5.36 -8.08
CA THR A 299 2.88 -5.06 -9.45
C THR A 299 2.13 -6.23 -10.08
N MET A 300 1.28 -5.95 -11.06
CA MET A 300 0.66 -6.99 -11.91
C MET A 300 1.61 -7.49 -12.99
N ASN A 301 2.60 -6.67 -13.36
CA ASN A 301 3.64 -6.90 -14.37
C ASN A 301 5.03 -6.66 -13.77
N THR A 302 6.00 -6.12 -14.50
CA THR A 302 7.38 -5.90 -14.04
C THR A 302 7.67 -4.47 -13.58
N THR A 303 6.66 -3.57 -13.57
CA THR A 303 6.82 -2.13 -13.30
C THR A 303 5.65 -1.57 -12.52
N TRP A 304 5.85 -0.48 -11.77
CA TRP A 304 4.79 0.25 -11.09
C TRP A 304 4.11 1.24 -12.05
N GLY A 305 4.87 2.14 -12.68
CA GLY A 305 4.40 3.04 -13.71
C GLY A 305 4.26 2.35 -15.06
N PHE A 306 3.43 2.92 -15.95
CA PHE A 306 3.16 2.36 -17.26
C PHE A 306 4.42 2.28 -18.15
N LYS A 307 4.60 1.09 -18.77
CA LYS A 307 5.54 0.85 -19.89
C LYS A 307 4.79 0.19 -21.03
N PHE A 308 4.86 0.78 -22.23
CA PHE A 308 4.05 0.30 -23.36
C PHE A 308 4.46 -1.08 -23.90
N TYR A 309 5.67 -1.52 -23.60
CA TYR A 309 6.24 -2.81 -24.04
C TYR A 309 6.35 -3.86 -22.92
N ASP A 310 5.79 -3.60 -21.73
CA ASP A 310 5.76 -4.60 -20.65
C ASP A 310 4.56 -5.53 -20.81
N ASP A 311 4.84 -6.75 -21.28
CA ASP A 311 3.87 -7.81 -21.55
C ASP A 311 3.91 -8.97 -20.52
N LYS A 312 4.77 -8.87 -19.50
CA LYS A 312 4.98 -9.91 -18.49
C LYS A 312 3.97 -9.85 -17.36
N TRP A 313 2.74 -10.18 -17.64
CA TRP A 313 1.63 -10.11 -16.70
C TRP A 313 1.49 -11.38 -15.86
N LYS A 314 1.31 -11.19 -14.53
CA LYS A 314 0.85 -12.26 -13.64
C LYS A 314 -0.56 -12.71 -14.07
N SER A 315 -0.84 -14.00 -13.98
CA SER A 315 -2.19 -14.50 -14.26
C SER A 315 -3.17 -14.12 -13.15
N ALA A 316 -4.46 -14.15 -13.43
CA ALA A 316 -5.51 -13.94 -12.43
C ALA A 316 -5.42 -14.98 -11.29
N GLU A 317 -5.02 -16.21 -11.61
CA GLU A 317 -4.76 -17.27 -10.63
C GLU A 317 -3.66 -16.87 -9.66
N VAL A 318 -2.49 -16.44 -10.16
CA VAL A 318 -1.37 -15.99 -9.33
C VAL A 318 -1.79 -14.83 -8.44
N ILE A 319 -2.52 -13.85 -8.98
CA ILE A 319 -2.99 -12.69 -8.22
C ILE A 319 -3.96 -13.11 -7.12
N THR A 320 -4.92 -13.98 -7.42
CA THR A 320 -5.92 -14.46 -6.44
C THR A 320 -5.25 -15.31 -5.37
N ARG A 321 -4.34 -16.22 -5.74
CA ARG A 321 -3.60 -17.05 -4.78
C ARG A 321 -2.67 -16.21 -3.89
N ASN A 322 -2.07 -15.14 -4.41
CA ASN A 322 -1.32 -14.18 -3.60
C ASN A 322 -2.22 -13.47 -2.56
N LEU A 323 -3.42 -13.03 -2.97
CA LEU A 323 -4.40 -12.44 -2.04
C LEU A 323 -4.77 -13.41 -0.92
N ILE A 324 -5.04 -14.65 -1.27
CA ILE A 324 -5.37 -15.70 -0.30
C ILE A 324 -4.17 -15.97 0.63
N ASP A 325 -2.97 -16.08 0.09
CA ASP A 325 -1.76 -16.35 0.87
C ASP A 325 -1.46 -15.22 1.85
N ILE A 326 -1.55 -13.96 1.40
CA ILE A 326 -1.40 -12.77 2.24
C ILE A 326 -2.45 -12.74 3.35
N ALA A 327 -3.73 -12.93 3.02
CA ALA A 327 -4.82 -12.96 4.00
C ALA A 327 -4.64 -14.11 5.02
N SER A 328 -4.20 -15.29 4.57
CA SER A 328 -3.92 -16.45 5.43
C SER A 328 -2.81 -16.20 6.45
N LYS A 329 -2.00 -15.18 6.24
CA LYS A 329 -0.90 -14.73 7.12
C LYS A 329 -1.21 -13.43 7.84
N GLY A 330 -2.45 -12.94 7.73
CA GLY A 330 -2.94 -11.75 8.45
C GLY A 330 -2.59 -10.41 7.81
N GLY A 331 -2.02 -10.38 6.59
CA GLY A 331 -1.65 -9.17 5.88
C GLY A 331 -2.74 -8.61 4.97
N ASN A 332 -2.47 -7.42 4.42
CA ASN A 332 -3.23 -6.80 3.34
C ASN A 332 -2.46 -6.93 2.01
N TYR A 333 -3.19 -7.01 0.92
CA TYR A 333 -2.65 -7.00 -0.44
C TYR A 333 -2.96 -5.67 -1.13
N LEU A 334 -1.91 -4.93 -1.51
CA LEU A 334 -2.01 -3.70 -2.29
C LEU A 334 -1.49 -3.98 -3.70
N LEU A 335 -2.41 -4.13 -4.66
CA LEU A 335 -2.11 -4.54 -6.04
C LEU A 335 -2.08 -3.35 -6.97
N ASN A 336 -0.96 -3.17 -7.70
CA ASN A 336 -0.71 -2.01 -8.53
C ASN A 336 -1.33 -2.09 -9.93
N VAL A 337 -1.80 -0.94 -10.39
CA VAL A 337 -2.03 -0.62 -11.80
C VAL A 337 -1.21 0.61 -12.18
N GLY A 338 -0.67 0.62 -13.41
CA GLY A 338 0.04 1.77 -13.99
C GLY A 338 -0.75 2.33 -15.17
N PRO A 339 -1.55 3.39 -15.01
CA PRO A 339 -2.31 3.98 -16.09
C PRO A 339 -1.43 4.66 -17.14
N THR A 340 -1.93 4.72 -18.38
CA THR A 340 -1.29 5.42 -19.50
C THR A 340 -1.33 6.93 -19.30
N ALA A 341 -0.53 7.67 -20.08
CA ALA A 341 -0.57 9.15 -20.09
C ALA A 341 -1.94 9.71 -20.51
N GLN A 342 -2.75 8.94 -21.24
CA GLN A 342 -4.11 9.32 -21.63
C GLN A 342 -5.14 9.09 -20.52
N GLY A 343 -4.74 8.45 -19.39
CA GLY A 343 -5.63 8.18 -18.27
C GLY A 343 -6.43 6.88 -18.40
N LEU A 344 -5.90 5.88 -19.11
CA LEU A 344 -6.52 4.56 -19.24
C LEU A 344 -5.79 3.53 -18.36
N ILE A 345 -6.50 2.77 -17.56
CA ILE A 345 -5.96 1.55 -16.96
C ILE A 345 -5.78 0.52 -18.09
N PRO A 346 -4.58 -0.08 -18.26
CA PRO A 346 -4.32 -1.02 -19.34
C PRO A 346 -5.30 -2.20 -19.37
N ALA A 347 -5.77 -2.57 -20.56
CA ALA A 347 -6.73 -3.66 -20.73
C ALA A 347 -6.31 -4.97 -20.05
N PRO A 348 -5.03 -5.41 -20.12
CA PRO A 348 -4.59 -6.60 -19.39
C PRO A 348 -4.75 -6.52 -17.87
N SER A 349 -4.68 -5.30 -17.28
CA SER A 349 -4.97 -5.10 -15.85
C SER A 349 -6.46 -5.25 -15.57
N VAL A 350 -7.31 -4.64 -16.41
CA VAL A 350 -8.78 -4.68 -16.25
C VAL A 350 -9.30 -6.11 -16.35
N GLU A 351 -8.81 -6.89 -17.32
CA GLU A 351 -9.19 -8.31 -17.51
C GLU A 351 -8.85 -9.15 -16.27
N ARG A 352 -7.64 -8.98 -15.72
CA ARG A 352 -7.22 -9.72 -14.53
C ARG A 352 -8.00 -9.33 -13.30
N LEU A 353 -8.23 -8.04 -13.13
CA LEU A 353 -9.05 -7.52 -12.01
C LEU A 353 -10.49 -8.01 -12.09
N ALA A 354 -11.08 -8.10 -13.30
CA ALA A 354 -12.41 -8.67 -13.48
C ALA A 354 -12.46 -10.15 -13.08
N ALA A 355 -11.45 -10.94 -13.45
CA ALA A 355 -11.35 -12.34 -13.07
C ALA A 355 -11.16 -12.53 -11.54
N VAL A 356 -10.30 -11.73 -10.91
CA VAL A 356 -10.15 -11.71 -9.45
C VAL A 356 -11.48 -11.33 -8.79
N GLY A 357 -12.17 -10.33 -9.33
CA GLY A 357 -13.47 -9.86 -8.84
C GLY A 357 -14.56 -10.94 -8.93
N ALA A 358 -14.56 -11.74 -10.00
CA ALA A 358 -15.48 -12.87 -10.13
C ALA A 358 -15.27 -13.88 -8.99
N TRP A 359 -14.00 -14.23 -8.68
CA TRP A 359 -13.69 -15.10 -7.55
C TRP A 359 -14.08 -14.47 -6.21
N MET A 360 -13.75 -13.18 -5.99
CA MET A 360 -14.05 -12.44 -4.77
C MET A 360 -15.55 -12.29 -4.51
N LYS A 361 -16.36 -12.14 -5.56
CA LYS A 361 -17.83 -12.07 -5.45
C LYS A 361 -18.41 -13.32 -4.80
N MET A 362 -17.84 -14.49 -5.09
CA MET A 362 -18.29 -15.77 -4.55
C MET A 362 -17.63 -16.12 -3.21
N ASN A 363 -16.38 -15.71 -3.02
CA ASN A 363 -15.53 -16.21 -1.94
C ASN A 363 -15.06 -15.12 -0.97
N GLY A 364 -15.44 -13.85 -1.15
CA GLY A 364 -14.95 -12.71 -0.37
C GLY A 364 -15.19 -12.82 1.14
N GLU A 365 -16.19 -13.60 1.59
CA GLU A 365 -16.41 -13.90 3.02
C GLU A 365 -15.16 -14.54 3.65
N SER A 366 -14.44 -15.37 2.90
CA SER A 366 -13.23 -16.05 3.35
C SER A 366 -11.96 -15.18 3.37
N ILE A 367 -12.07 -13.91 2.92
CA ILE A 367 -10.96 -12.95 2.84
C ILE A 367 -11.20 -11.77 3.78
N TYR A 368 -12.31 -11.04 3.60
CA TYR A 368 -12.58 -9.83 4.38
C TYR A 368 -12.83 -10.14 5.86
N GLY A 369 -12.22 -9.33 6.74
CA GLY A 369 -12.42 -9.44 8.18
C GLY A 369 -11.95 -10.77 8.78
N THR A 370 -11.09 -11.50 8.09
CA THR A 370 -10.49 -12.73 8.60
C THR A 370 -9.23 -12.45 9.41
N THR A 371 -8.86 -13.38 10.26
CA THR A 371 -7.55 -13.48 10.91
C THR A 371 -6.69 -14.50 10.19
N ALA A 372 -5.39 -14.54 10.53
CA ALA A 372 -4.45 -15.51 10.00
C ALA A 372 -4.90 -16.96 10.21
N SER A 373 -4.28 -17.87 9.48
CA SER A 373 -4.46 -19.32 9.57
C SER A 373 -4.36 -19.80 11.04
N PRO A 374 -5.27 -20.66 11.50
CA PRO A 374 -5.18 -21.28 12.83
C PRO A 374 -4.21 -22.46 12.88
N PHE A 375 -3.66 -22.88 11.75
CA PHE A 375 -2.73 -24.02 11.66
C PHE A 375 -1.30 -23.58 11.99
N ALA A 376 -0.56 -24.43 12.67
CA ALA A 376 0.83 -24.17 13.07
C ALA A 376 1.79 -24.09 11.88
N SER A 377 1.45 -24.75 10.77
CA SER A 377 2.24 -24.72 9.53
C SER A 377 1.34 -24.50 8.33
N GLN A 378 1.96 -24.13 7.20
CA GLN A 378 1.25 -23.99 5.93
C GLN A 378 0.68 -25.35 5.48
N LEU A 379 -0.56 -25.33 5.01
CA LEU A 379 -1.24 -26.52 4.50
C LEU A 379 -0.62 -26.95 3.14
N ALA A 380 -0.37 -28.24 2.97
CA ALA A 380 0.20 -28.79 1.75
C ALA A 380 -0.69 -28.55 0.52
N PHE A 381 -2.02 -28.60 0.70
CA PHE A 381 -3.01 -28.44 -0.37
C PHE A 381 -3.45 -26.97 -0.61
N GLY A 382 -2.96 -26.02 0.17
CA GLY A 382 -3.42 -24.64 0.02
C GLY A 382 -3.19 -23.74 1.21
N ARG A 383 -4.22 -22.95 1.58
CA ARG A 383 -4.16 -21.96 2.65
C ARG A 383 -5.40 -22.02 3.54
N ALA A 384 -5.34 -21.33 4.67
CA ALA A 384 -6.51 -21.15 5.53
C ALA A 384 -6.60 -19.74 6.09
N THR A 385 -7.83 -19.26 6.27
CA THR A 385 -8.17 -18.04 7.01
C THR A 385 -9.20 -18.39 8.07
N SER A 386 -9.41 -17.52 9.08
CA SER A 386 -10.38 -17.81 10.12
C SER A 386 -11.21 -16.60 10.54
N LYS A 387 -12.39 -16.89 11.06
CA LYS A 387 -13.28 -15.97 11.81
C LYS A 387 -13.77 -16.67 13.08
N PRO A 388 -14.34 -15.95 14.03
CA PRO A 388 -15.00 -16.60 15.16
C PRO A 388 -16.00 -17.67 14.69
N GLY A 389 -15.79 -18.93 15.13
CA GLY A 389 -16.64 -20.07 14.78
C GLY A 389 -16.47 -20.63 13.35
N LYS A 390 -15.56 -20.12 12.55
CA LYS A 390 -15.35 -20.60 11.16
C LYS A 390 -13.87 -20.65 10.79
N VAL A 391 -13.47 -21.69 10.07
CA VAL A 391 -12.20 -21.78 9.35
C VAL A 391 -12.50 -21.99 7.87
N TYR A 392 -11.84 -21.21 7.01
CA TYR A 392 -11.96 -21.30 5.55
C TYR A 392 -10.70 -21.95 5.01
N LEU A 393 -10.85 -23.13 4.40
CA LEU A 393 -9.77 -23.84 3.70
C LEU A 393 -9.83 -23.46 2.23
N HIS A 394 -8.78 -22.84 1.72
CA HIS A 394 -8.62 -22.50 0.30
C HIS A 394 -7.81 -23.61 -0.36
N VAL A 395 -8.47 -24.48 -1.08
CA VAL A 395 -7.86 -25.68 -1.69
C VAL A 395 -7.33 -25.30 -3.06
N PHE A 396 -6.01 -25.32 -3.24
CA PHE A 396 -5.30 -25.07 -4.49
C PHE A 396 -5.05 -26.37 -5.25
N ASP A 397 -4.62 -27.37 -4.50
CA ASP A 397 -4.28 -28.70 -5.03
C ASP A 397 -5.40 -29.66 -4.67
N TRP A 398 -6.25 -29.97 -5.64
CA TRP A 398 -7.42 -30.82 -5.45
C TRP A 398 -7.03 -32.29 -5.33
N PRO A 399 -7.48 -33.02 -4.29
CA PRO A 399 -7.10 -34.42 -4.10
C PRO A 399 -7.78 -35.33 -5.13
N GLY A 400 -6.98 -36.14 -5.83
CA GLY A 400 -7.49 -37.05 -6.87
C GLY A 400 -8.29 -38.23 -6.35
N ASP A 401 -8.12 -38.60 -5.07
CA ASP A 401 -8.83 -39.67 -4.38
C ASP A 401 -10.12 -39.20 -3.67
N GLY A 402 -10.46 -37.93 -3.79
CA GLY A 402 -11.64 -37.33 -3.15
C GLY A 402 -11.51 -37.17 -1.63
N LYS A 403 -10.30 -37.28 -1.05
CA LYS A 403 -10.06 -37.16 0.38
C LYS A 403 -9.12 -36.01 0.69
N LEU A 404 -9.59 -35.00 1.41
CA LEU A 404 -8.76 -33.89 1.88
C LEU A 404 -8.38 -34.10 3.36
N ASN A 405 -7.10 -34.33 3.59
CA ASN A 405 -6.56 -34.51 4.94
C ASN A 405 -6.16 -33.16 5.53
N VAL A 406 -6.84 -32.72 6.59
CA VAL A 406 -6.63 -31.47 7.30
C VAL A 406 -5.92 -31.75 8.61
N PRO A 407 -4.77 -31.12 8.89
CA PRO A 407 -4.06 -31.31 10.14
C PRO A 407 -4.91 -30.87 11.35
N ALA A 408 -4.54 -31.32 12.54
CA ALA A 408 -5.12 -30.87 13.79
C ALA A 408 -4.95 -29.35 13.99
N PHE A 409 -6.00 -28.68 14.50
CA PHE A 409 -5.99 -27.24 14.76
C PHE A 409 -6.72 -26.85 16.06
N GLY A 410 -6.91 -27.80 16.95
CA GLY A 410 -7.38 -27.60 18.34
C GLY A 410 -8.86 -27.20 18.45
N LYS A 411 -9.70 -27.46 17.41
CA LYS A 411 -11.14 -27.15 17.45
C LYS A 411 -11.97 -28.32 16.94
N ASP A 412 -13.13 -28.52 17.55
CA ASP A 412 -14.13 -29.49 17.08
C ASP A 412 -14.91 -28.92 15.91
N VAL A 413 -14.99 -29.69 14.82
CA VAL A 413 -15.79 -29.35 13.65
C VAL A 413 -17.22 -29.85 13.84
N LYS A 414 -18.18 -28.96 13.68
CA LYS A 414 -19.63 -29.30 13.71
C LYS A 414 -20.16 -29.60 12.33
N ARG A 415 -19.65 -28.89 11.32
CA ARG A 415 -20.15 -28.95 9.95
C ARG A 415 -19.06 -28.53 8.97
N ALA A 416 -19.05 -29.16 7.80
CA ALA A 416 -18.21 -28.81 6.67
C ALA A 416 -19.08 -28.63 5.42
N TYR A 417 -18.78 -27.60 4.60
CA TYR A 417 -19.51 -27.32 3.36
C TYR A 417 -18.67 -26.42 2.42
N PHE A 418 -19.03 -26.36 1.14
CA PHE A 418 -18.43 -25.38 0.24
C PHE A 418 -19.03 -24.00 0.47
N LEU A 419 -18.21 -22.96 0.53
CA LEU A 419 -18.67 -21.59 0.73
C LEU A 419 -19.75 -21.19 -0.30
N THR A 420 -19.59 -21.64 -1.55
CA THR A 420 -20.53 -21.39 -2.65
C THR A 420 -21.81 -22.23 -2.57
N HIS A 421 -21.82 -23.31 -1.76
CA HIS A 421 -22.97 -24.21 -1.59
C HIS A 421 -23.25 -24.49 -0.10
N PRO A 422 -23.62 -23.48 0.68
CA PRO A 422 -23.67 -23.58 2.14
C PRO A 422 -24.77 -24.52 2.67
N LYS A 423 -25.74 -24.88 1.82
CA LYS A 423 -26.83 -25.81 2.20
C LYS A 423 -26.41 -27.29 2.12
N THR A 424 -25.36 -27.62 1.35
CA THR A 424 -24.91 -28.99 1.13
C THR A 424 -23.74 -29.31 2.06
N ALA A 425 -23.95 -30.16 3.06
CA ALA A 425 -22.90 -30.59 3.95
C ALA A 425 -21.97 -31.58 3.25
N LEU A 426 -20.68 -31.46 3.54
CA LEU A 426 -19.66 -32.44 3.20
C LEU A 426 -19.58 -33.50 4.29
N THR A 427 -19.26 -34.74 3.91
CA THR A 427 -18.91 -35.78 4.84
C THR A 427 -17.53 -35.52 5.44
N PHE A 428 -17.35 -35.79 6.71
CA PHE A 428 -16.04 -35.71 7.35
C PHE A 428 -15.92 -36.68 8.51
N HIS A 429 -14.67 -37.01 8.82
CA HIS A 429 -14.29 -37.78 10.00
C HIS A 429 -13.18 -37.04 10.74
N GLN A 430 -13.41 -36.70 12.01
CA GLN A 430 -12.41 -36.10 12.90
C GLN A 430 -11.96 -37.17 13.90
N VAL A 431 -10.65 -37.40 14.01
CA VAL A 431 -10.08 -38.53 14.79
C VAL A 431 -10.41 -38.38 16.28
N ASP A 432 -10.17 -37.17 16.83
CA ASP A 432 -10.43 -36.81 18.22
C ASP A 432 -10.91 -35.36 18.28
N PRO A 433 -11.50 -34.89 19.40
CA PRO A 433 -11.80 -33.48 19.61
C PRO A 433 -10.56 -32.60 19.37
N GLY A 434 -10.64 -31.65 18.40
CA GLY A 434 -9.52 -30.82 18.00
C GLY A 434 -8.44 -31.51 17.15
N GLY A 435 -8.56 -32.81 16.90
CA GLY A 435 -7.62 -33.61 16.13
C GLY A 435 -7.67 -33.37 14.61
N SER A 436 -6.94 -34.24 13.88
CA SER A 436 -6.94 -34.19 12.41
C SER A 436 -8.30 -34.58 11.82
N LEU A 437 -8.58 -34.08 10.64
CA LEU A 437 -9.86 -34.20 9.95
C LEU A 437 -9.64 -34.72 8.52
N THR A 438 -10.45 -35.69 8.08
CA THR A 438 -10.54 -36.10 6.67
C THR A 438 -11.90 -35.69 6.10
N LEU A 439 -11.91 -34.89 5.03
CA LEU A 439 -13.11 -34.47 4.32
C LEU A 439 -13.32 -35.31 3.06
N GLY A 440 -14.56 -35.73 2.82
CA GLY A 440 -14.97 -36.33 1.55
C GLY A 440 -15.31 -35.21 0.54
N LEU A 441 -14.60 -35.17 -0.58
CA LEU A 441 -14.77 -34.18 -1.63
C LEU A 441 -15.24 -34.84 -2.94
N PRO A 442 -15.94 -34.10 -3.84
CA PRO A 442 -16.23 -34.59 -5.19
C PRO A 442 -14.94 -34.74 -6.01
N SER A 443 -15.04 -35.50 -7.12
CA SER A 443 -13.88 -35.79 -7.98
C SER A 443 -13.27 -34.56 -8.67
N GLN A 444 -14.00 -33.42 -8.73
CA GLN A 444 -13.55 -32.19 -9.37
C GLN A 444 -13.72 -30.99 -8.46
N ALA A 445 -12.77 -30.06 -8.52
CA ALA A 445 -12.84 -28.78 -7.85
C ALA A 445 -14.01 -27.94 -8.41
N LEU A 446 -14.66 -27.15 -7.55
CA LEU A 446 -15.71 -26.23 -7.98
C LEU A 446 -15.16 -24.95 -8.62
N ASP A 447 -13.93 -24.60 -8.29
CA ASP A 447 -13.22 -23.43 -8.83
C ASP A 447 -11.76 -23.81 -9.11
N PRO A 448 -11.25 -23.51 -10.32
CA PRO A 448 -9.89 -23.93 -10.70
C PRO A 448 -8.79 -23.09 -10.02
N ILE A 449 -9.10 -21.89 -9.51
CA ILE A 449 -8.13 -21.03 -8.83
C ILE A 449 -7.98 -21.47 -7.37
N ALA A 450 -9.12 -21.56 -6.67
CA ALA A 450 -9.17 -22.00 -5.28
C ALA A 450 -10.64 -22.30 -4.89
N THR A 451 -10.94 -23.55 -4.60
CA THR A 451 -12.24 -23.94 -4.02
C THR A 451 -12.18 -23.68 -2.50
N VAL A 452 -13.20 -23.02 -1.95
CA VAL A 452 -13.26 -22.71 -0.52
C VAL A 452 -14.18 -23.67 0.22
N VAL A 453 -13.60 -24.41 1.18
CA VAL A 453 -14.33 -25.26 2.14
C VAL A 453 -14.42 -24.53 3.48
N VAL A 454 -15.61 -24.47 4.05
CA VAL A 454 -15.88 -23.87 5.37
C VAL A 454 -15.99 -24.99 6.40
N LEU A 455 -15.24 -24.85 7.49
CA LEU A 455 -15.39 -25.65 8.70
C LEU A 455 -16.05 -24.77 9.77
N GLU A 456 -17.29 -25.12 10.17
CA GLU A 456 -17.92 -24.51 11.35
C GLU A 456 -17.42 -25.23 12.60
N THR A 457 -16.95 -24.47 13.57
CA THR A 457 -16.36 -25.00 14.81
C THR A 457 -17.22 -24.69 16.03
N LYS A 458 -17.03 -25.49 17.10
CA LYS A 458 -17.61 -25.21 18.42
C LYS A 458 -16.92 -24.02 19.06
#